data_bf7bb0b531397f631acf662173e6b7f4
#
_entry.id   bf7bb0b531397f631acf662173e6b7f4
#
_cell.length_a   1.000
_cell.length_b   1.000
_cell.length_c   1.000
_cell.angle_alpha   90.00
_cell.angle_beta   90.00
_cell.angle_gamma   90.00
#
_symmetry.space_group_name_H-M   'P 1'
#
loop_
_entity.id
_entity.type
_entity.pdbx_description
1 polymer ?
#
loop_
_entity_poly.entity_id
_entity_poly.type
_entity_poly.pdbx_seq_one_letter_code
_entity_poly.pdbx_strand_id
1 'polypeptide(L)'
;MGETLREHIVEVVSDSGEGAQTCGQLFGTISARMGNGVWTVEIIPAEIEPPPRSREGASGNRIRVGSYRITNAGDTADVVVAFNEQVLYSRIDGEALRSGTVILLDDSWASDPDLKIQKAYAEAVDDFEGRGYVVRPIPMLRETRRLVDEPRRGKNIWALGMLCALYERDMDIAAEEVRKRFTRRGPEAVEKNLALLQAGCRWALENVDLRFRIPSPALTEPTLVMNGNQAVGLGILASGMEVCAMYPITPATSASHYLATVIDQVGGVLHQAEDEIAALGFAVGASYAGKTAVTITSGPGLALKTEFIGLAVMAEVPLVIVVVQRGGPSTGLPTKIEQGDLLAALFGSPGDAPKIIMAPATIEECFHFIITARKLAEEFRGPVIVLTDANLATGQQPFVRPKLQEEWLAPPVDQTPWDPTVPPYQWNSETGLSRRPIPGQRGGEYVLTGLAHDEWSHVAYESAVNQRAMVMRSRKLATFAAGLRPPEVYGESSGDLLVVSWGSTLGAVREAVDRLRMEGASVSHVHLRFLSPLEPGLREIFQGFRKVLTVEINYSDDPDQPYINETTRRRAGLARLLREQTLVDVDCWSRVPGSPLPPGKIERELRRRLRESVEA
;
A
#
# COMPACT_ATOMS: atom_id res chain seq x y z
N MET A 1 17.47 33.41 9.12
CA MET A 1 17.59 32.33 8.13
C MET A 1 16.99 31.10 8.77
N GLY A 2 16.15 30.35 8.04
CA GLY A 2 15.53 29.14 8.57
C GLY A 2 16.56 28.04 8.85
N GLU A 3 16.23 27.13 9.76
CA GLU A 3 17.03 25.94 10.04
C GLU A 3 17.04 25.04 8.80
N THR A 4 18.24 24.65 8.35
CA THR A 4 18.39 23.74 7.20
C THR A 4 18.37 22.31 7.71
N LEU A 5 17.38 21.55 7.27
CA LEU A 5 17.11 20.17 7.69
C LEU A 5 17.34 19.20 6.54
N ARG A 6 17.79 18.00 6.88
CA ARG A 6 17.87 16.89 5.91
C ARG A 6 16.49 16.32 5.60
N GLU A 7 15.62 16.23 6.63
CA GLU A 7 14.23 15.77 6.56
C GLU A 7 13.41 16.32 7.70
N HIS A 8 12.10 16.27 7.58
CA HIS A 8 11.16 16.62 8.64
C HIS A 8 9.86 15.85 8.49
N ILE A 9 9.20 15.54 9.60
CA ILE A 9 7.92 14.83 9.64
C ILE A 9 6.85 15.77 10.16
N VAL A 10 5.84 16.03 9.33
CA VAL A 10 4.72 16.93 9.62
C VAL A 10 3.44 16.10 9.71
N GLU A 11 2.62 16.34 10.72
CA GLU A 11 1.24 15.83 10.77
C GLU A 11 0.25 16.99 10.67
N VAL A 12 -0.84 16.78 9.94
CA VAL A 12 -2.00 17.67 9.94
C VAL A 12 -3.19 16.86 10.41
N VAL A 13 -3.82 17.24 11.51
CA VAL A 13 -4.90 16.45 12.13
C VAL A 13 -6.10 17.32 12.49
N SER A 14 -7.28 16.80 12.31
CA SER A 14 -8.57 17.45 12.58
C SER A 14 -9.65 16.42 12.89
N ASP A 15 -10.84 16.89 13.20
CA ASP A 15 -12.03 16.04 13.10
C ASP A 15 -12.29 15.63 11.64
N SER A 16 -12.98 14.51 11.46
CA SER A 16 -13.41 14.05 10.14
C SER A 16 -14.22 15.14 9.43
N GLY A 17 -13.95 15.35 8.15
CA GLY A 17 -14.66 16.34 7.31
C GLY A 17 -14.08 17.76 7.32
N GLU A 18 -13.13 18.12 8.21
CA GLU A 18 -12.50 19.45 8.22
C GLU A 18 -11.36 19.63 7.20
N GLY A 19 -10.97 18.54 6.51
CA GLY A 19 -10.08 18.56 5.35
C GLY A 19 -8.58 18.53 5.67
N ALA A 20 -8.17 18.08 6.86
CA ALA A 20 -6.75 17.88 7.20
C ALA A 20 -6.03 16.92 6.25
N GLN A 21 -6.69 15.85 5.80
CA GLN A 21 -6.15 14.95 4.77
C GLN A 21 -5.80 15.71 3.49
N THR A 22 -6.71 16.58 3.00
CA THR A 22 -6.46 17.39 1.80
C THR A 22 -5.29 18.36 1.99
N CYS A 23 -5.17 18.98 3.15
CA CYS A 23 -4.05 19.86 3.48
C CYS A 23 -2.71 19.10 3.40
N GLY A 24 -2.62 17.94 4.06
CA GLY A 24 -1.42 17.12 4.07
C GLY A 24 -1.06 16.55 2.70
N GLN A 25 -2.04 16.07 1.93
CA GLN A 25 -1.83 15.59 0.56
C GLN A 25 -1.28 16.70 -0.35
N LEU A 26 -1.86 17.91 -0.28
CA LEU A 26 -1.39 19.04 -1.08
C LEU A 26 0.01 19.47 -0.65
N PHE A 27 0.30 19.54 0.65
CA PHE A 27 1.63 19.87 1.15
C PHE A 27 2.69 18.86 0.68
N GLY A 28 2.38 17.56 0.73
CA GLY A 28 3.22 16.50 0.19
C GLY A 28 3.44 16.63 -1.32
N THR A 29 2.37 16.87 -2.08
CA THR A 29 2.44 17.04 -3.55
C THR A 29 3.27 18.26 -3.94
N ILE A 30 3.09 19.40 -3.27
CA ILE A 30 3.86 20.63 -3.50
C ILE A 30 5.35 20.36 -3.25
N SER A 31 5.68 19.73 -2.11
CA SER A 31 7.05 19.40 -1.76
C SER A 31 7.68 18.44 -2.79
N ALA A 32 6.96 17.42 -3.22
CA ALA A 32 7.42 16.48 -4.25
C ALA A 32 7.63 17.15 -5.61
N ARG A 33 6.75 18.07 -6.01
CA ARG A 33 6.91 18.86 -7.25
C ARG A 33 8.10 19.82 -7.22
N MET A 34 8.52 20.22 -6.03
CA MET A 34 9.79 20.98 -5.84
C MET A 34 11.03 20.09 -5.91
N GLY A 35 10.89 18.75 -5.93
CA GLY A 35 11.99 17.80 -6.02
C GLY A 35 12.33 17.09 -4.71
N ASN A 36 11.60 17.35 -3.63
CA ASN A 36 11.80 16.63 -2.37
C ASN A 36 11.33 15.18 -2.47
N GLY A 37 12.03 14.28 -1.76
CA GLY A 37 11.48 12.97 -1.42
C GLY A 37 10.32 13.14 -0.45
N VAL A 38 9.23 12.42 -0.69
CA VAL A 38 8.02 12.49 0.12
C VAL A 38 7.47 11.10 0.34
N TRP A 39 6.97 10.86 1.55
CA TRP A 39 6.08 9.74 1.87
C TRP A 39 4.94 10.24 2.73
N THR A 40 3.70 9.90 2.36
CA THR A 40 2.54 10.26 3.17
C THR A 40 1.84 9.04 3.73
N VAL A 41 1.17 9.21 4.87
CA VAL A 41 0.29 8.20 5.47
C VAL A 41 -1.00 8.90 5.89
N GLU A 42 -2.13 8.41 5.40
CA GLU A 42 -3.43 8.91 5.82
C GLU A 42 -3.75 8.46 7.25
N ILE A 43 -4.22 9.40 8.06
CA ILE A 43 -4.80 9.16 9.36
C ILE A 43 -6.30 9.14 9.17
N ILE A 44 -6.88 7.93 9.24
CA ILE A 44 -8.30 7.71 8.98
C ILE A 44 -9.01 7.40 10.30
N PRO A 45 -10.17 8.04 10.57
CA PRO A 45 -10.95 7.80 11.78
C PRO A 45 -11.23 6.31 12.03
N ALA A 46 -11.34 5.93 13.27
CA ALA A 46 -11.69 4.55 13.63
C ALA A 46 -13.17 4.26 13.31
N GLU A 47 -14.03 5.26 13.44
CA GLU A 47 -15.48 5.17 13.21
C GLU A 47 -15.89 5.90 11.92
N ILE A 48 -17.02 5.47 11.34
CA ILE A 48 -17.57 6.06 10.10
C ILE A 48 -18.07 7.48 10.36
N GLU A 49 -18.77 7.69 11.49
CA GLU A 49 -19.27 9.00 11.94
C GLU A 49 -18.86 9.24 13.41
N PRO A 50 -17.58 9.55 13.64
CA PRO A 50 -17.11 9.79 15.01
C PRO A 50 -17.71 11.08 15.59
N PRO A 51 -17.94 11.14 16.90
CA PRO A 51 -18.33 12.37 17.56
C PRO A 51 -17.31 13.49 17.29
N PRO A 52 -17.76 14.74 17.08
CA PRO A 52 -16.85 15.87 16.96
C PRO A 52 -15.98 16.01 18.23
N ARG A 53 -14.73 16.40 18.03
CA ARG A 53 -13.75 16.56 19.12
C ARG A 53 -13.61 15.28 19.95
N SER A 54 -13.39 14.14 19.29
CA SER A 54 -13.11 12.86 19.93
C SER A 54 -11.77 12.29 19.48
N ARG A 55 -11.19 11.41 20.29
CA ARG A 55 -9.94 10.70 19.94
C ARG A 55 -10.14 9.79 18.73
N GLU A 56 -11.30 9.16 18.65
CA GLU A 56 -11.72 8.25 17.58
C GLU A 56 -11.92 8.98 16.25
N GLY A 57 -12.24 10.29 16.32
CA GLY A 57 -12.50 11.18 15.20
C GLY A 57 -11.27 11.72 14.48
N ALA A 58 -10.07 11.42 14.97
CA ALA A 58 -8.84 11.95 14.38
C ALA A 58 -8.70 11.55 12.91
N SER A 59 -8.70 12.55 12.04
CA SER A 59 -8.52 12.44 10.59
C SER A 59 -7.39 13.37 10.17
N GLY A 60 -6.55 12.94 9.25
CA GLY A 60 -5.44 13.78 8.83
C GLY A 60 -4.46 13.09 7.90
N ASN A 61 -3.27 13.63 7.86
CA ASN A 61 -2.18 13.09 7.07
C ASN A 61 -0.85 13.31 7.79
N ARG A 62 0.01 12.30 7.72
CA ARG A 62 1.40 12.37 8.13
C ARG A 62 2.27 12.46 6.89
N ILE A 63 3.16 13.41 6.82
CA ILE A 63 3.99 13.70 5.67
C ILE A 63 5.45 13.73 6.12
N ARG A 64 6.27 12.81 5.63
CA ARG A 64 7.72 12.86 5.75
C ARG A 64 8.28 13.48 4.48
N VAL A 65 9.02 14.58 4.62
CA VAL A 65 9.66 15.32 3.52
C VAL A 65 11.15 15.32 3.74
N GLY A 66 11.92 15.01 2.70
CA GLY A 66 13.39 14.98 2.77
C GLY A 66 14.09 15.56 1.54
N SER A 67 15.37 15.86 1.69
CA SER A 67 16.26 16.25 0.59
C SER A 67 16.79 15.04 -0.21
N TYR A 68 16.26 13.85 0.06
CA TYR A 68 16.61 12.57 -0.58
C TYR A 68 15.34 11.71 -0.73
N ARG A 69 15.46 10.56 -1.39
CA ARG A 69 14.32 9.65 -1.59
C ARG A 69 13.81 9.11 -0.25
N ILE A 70 12.57 9.41 0.09
CA ILE A 70 11.87 8.91 1.28
C ILE A 70 11.07 7.66 0.90
N THR A 71 11.16 6.61 1.74
CA THR A 71 10.56 5.29 1.46
C THR A 71 9.66 4.75 2.56
N ASN A 72 9.45 5.53 3.63
CA ASN A 72 8.60 5.16 4.77
C ASN A 72 8.16 6.40 5.56
N ALA A 73 7.27 6.20 6.53
CA ALA A 73 6.66 7.27 7.33
C ALA A 73 7.56 7.86 8.44
N GLY A 74 8.75 7.29 8.68
CA GLY A 74 9.65 7.68 9.77
C GLY A 74 9.12 7.32 11.16
N ASP A 75 9.72 7.90 12.20
CA ASP A 75 9.42 7.54 13.60
C ASP A 75 8.36 8.47 14.23
N THR A 76 8.73 9.66 14.67
CA THR A 76 7.85 10.61 15.38
C THR A 76 7.74 11.92 14.61
N ALA A 77 6.62 12.61 14.77
CA ALA A 77 6.41 13.91 14.14
C ALA A 77 7.27 15.00 14.80
N ASP A 78 7.78 15.90 13.98
CA ASP A 78 8.52 17.08 14.39
C ASP A 78 7.58 18.28 14.57
N VAL A 79 6.58 18.41 13.69
CA VAL A 79 5.55 19.44 13.71
C VAL A 79 4.18 18.81 13.55
N VAL A 80 3.22 19.25 14.34
CA VAL A 80 1.80 18.87 14.20
C VAL A 80 0.95 20.11 14.06
N VAL A 81 0.13 20.18 13.03
CA VAL A 81 -0.93 21.18 12.85
C VAL A 81 -2.23 20.53 13.29
N ALA A 82 -2.82 21.01 14.38
CA ALA A 82 -4.04 20.42 14.94
C ALA A 82 -5.20 21.43 14.96
N PHE A 83 -6.35 21.00 14.46
CA PHE A 83 -7.55 21.85 14.41
C PHE A 83 -8.37 21.82 15.70
N ASN A 84 -8.12 20.85 16.57
CA ASN A 84 -8.56 20.82 17.96
C ASN A 84 -7.61 19.96 18.80
N GLU A 85 -7.71 20.08 20.12
CA GLU A 85 -6.83 19.40 21.06
C GLU A 85 -7.17 17.92 21.26
N GLN A 86 -8.43 17.51 21.06
CA GLN A 86 -8.87 16.13 21.34
C GLN A 86 -8.26 15.12 20.37
N VAL A 87 -8.12 15.49 19.08
CA VAL A 87 -7.53 14.61 18.07
C VAL A 87 -6.04 14.31 18.34
N LEU A 88 -5.34 15.18 19.09
CA LEU A 88 -3.94 14.97 19.46
C LEU A 88 -3.76 13.80 20.43
N TYR A 89 -4.70 13.52 21.30
CA TYR A 89 -4.59 12.41 22.24
C TYR A 89 -4.45 11.06 21.53
N SER A 90 -5.15 10.88 20.41
CA SER A 90 -4.98 9.65 19.61
C SER A 90 -3.57 9.52 19.03
N ARG A 91 -2.91 10.65 18.73
CA ARG A 91 -1.53 10.67 18.20
C ARG A 91 -0.51 10.42 19.33
N ILE A 92 -0.78 10.94 20.52
CA ILE A 92 0.03 10.74 21.71
C ILE A 92 -0.06 9.28 22.17
N ASP A 93 -1.28 8.72 22.26
CA ASP A 93 -1.53 7.33 22.64
C ASP A 93 -0.88 6.35 21.64
N GLY A 94 -0.80 6.72 20.35
CA GLY A 94 -0.10 5.99 19.29
C GLY A 94 1.42 6.20 19.24
N GLU A 95 2.01 6.91 20.22
CA GLU A 95 3.46 7.24 20.27
C GLU A 95 3.96 7.96 18.99
N ALA A 96 3.10 8.73 18.34
CA ALA A 96 3.43 9.44 17.10
C ALA A 96 4.23 10.72 17.33
N LEU A 97 4.29 11.22 18.57
CA LEU A 97 4.95 12.44 18.97
C LEU A 97 6.10 12.15 19.94
N ARG A 98 7.06 13.08 20.03
CA ARG A 98 8.18 13.03 20.97
C ARG A 98 8.30 14.35 21.75
N SER A 99 9.00 14.37 22.87
CA SER A 99 9.37 15.62 23.54
C SER A 99 10.07 16.56 22.55
N GLY A 100 9.69 17.84 22.57
CA GLY A 100 10.14 18.86 21.63
C GLY A 100 9.31 18.97 20.34
N THR A 101 8.35 18.06 20.07
CA THR A 101 7.42 18.24 18.94
C THR A 101 6.69 19.57 19.04
N VAL A 102 6.69 20.35 17.97
CA VAL A 102 5.98 21.63 17.89
C VAL A 102 4.52 21.39 17.50
N ILE A 103 3.59 21.83 18.31
CA ILE A 103 2.15 21.71 18.08
C ILE A 103 1.58 23.09 17.74
N LEU A 104 1.15 23.26 16.48
CA LEU A 104 0.44 24.42 15.98
C LEU A 104 -1.06 24.18 16.16
N LEU A 105 -1.64 24.66 17.26
CA LEU A 105 -2.99 24.33 17.70
C LEU A 105 -3.96 25.49 17.44
N ASP A 106 -5.12 25.22 16.82
CA ASP A 106 -6.17 26.24 16.64
C ASP A 106 -6.64 26.79 18.00
N ASP A 107 -6.50 28.11 18.21
CA ASP A 107 -6.80 28.80 19.47
C ASP A 107 -8.30 29.08 19.67
N SER A 108 -9.14 28.82 18.70
CA SER A 108 -10.57 29.14 18.74
C SER A 108 -11.31 28.49 19.92
N TRP A 109 -10.84 27.35 20.36
CA TRP A 109 -11.42 26.57 21.45
C TRP A 109 -11.17 27.17 22.82
N ALA A 110 -10.15 28.01 22.96
CA ALA A 110 -9.90 28.80 24.19
C ALA A 110 -11.00 29.84 24.49
N SER A 111 -11.77 30.22 23.48
CA SER A 111 -12.86 31.18 23.56
C SER A 111 -14.20 30.64 23.10
N ASP A 112 -14.38 29.30 23.13
CA ASP A 112 -15.64 28.65 22.77
C ASP A 112 -16.77 29.09 23.72
N PRO A 113 -18.02 29.26 23.26
CA PRO A 113 -19.15 29.62 24.13
C PRO A 113 -19.42 28.63 25.26
N ASP A 114 -19.07 27.35 25.09
CA ASP A 114 -19.20 26.33 26.14
C ASP A 114 -17.96 26.37 27.08
N LEU A 115 -18.18 26.73 28.32
CA LEU A 115 -17.13 26.77 29.35
C LEU A 115 -16.47 25.42 29.61
N LYS A 116 -17.15 24.29 29.32
CA LYS A 116 -16.57 22.95 29.45
C LYS A 116 -15.50 22.75 28.36
N ILE A 117 -15.75 23.25 27.15
CA ILE A 117 -14.82 23.18 26.04
C ILE A 117 -13.59 24.07 26.33
N GLN A 118 -13.81 25.30 26.81
CA GLN A 118 -12.69 26.17 27.21
C GLN A 118 -11.80 25.51 28.26
N LYS A 119 -12.42 24.90 29.28
CA LYS A 119 -11.69 24.21 30.34
C LYS A 119 -10.91 23.01 29.81
N ALA A 120 -11.55 22.16 28.96
CA ALA A 120 -10.90 21.01 28.35
C ALA A 120 -9.71 21.41 27.46
N TYR A 121 -9.83 22.51 26.72
CA TYR A 121 -8.74 23.09 25.94
C TYR A 121 -7.57 23.52 26.81
N ALA A 122 -7.83 24.28 27.89
CA ALA A 122 -6.78 24.75 28.81
C ALA A 122 -6.06 23.56 29.48
N GLU A 123 -6.82 22.58 29.99
CA GLU A 123 -6.25 21.36 30.60
C GLU A 123 -5.40 20.55 29.60
N ALA A 124 -5.82 20.51 28.34
CA ALA A 124 -5.06 19.80 27.29
C ALA A 124 -3.74 20.53 26.95
N VAL A 125 -3.76 21.85 26.87
CA VAL A 125 -2.53 22.66 26.64
C VAL A 125 -1.53 22.43 27.78
N ASP A 126 -1.99 22.51 29.03
CA ASP A 126 -1.15 22.27 30.22
C ASP A 126 -0.57 20.84 30.22
N ASP A 127 -1.38 19.81 29.83
CA ASP A 127 -0.92 18.43 29.74
C ASP A 127 0.14 18.27 28.63
N PHE A 128 -0.08 18.88 27.46
CA PHE A 128 0.87 18.80 26.34
C PHE A 128 2.21 19.47 26.68
N GLU A 129 2.19 20.62 27.28
CA GLU A 129 3.40 21.31 27.74
C GLU A 129 4.09 20.53 28.87
N GLY A 130 3.32 19.96 29.79
CA GLY A 130 3.82 19.06 30.85
C GLY A 130 4.51 17.79 30.31
N ARG A 131 4.12 17.31 29.13
CA ARG A 131 4.79 16.19 28.42
C ARG A 131 6.01 16.65 27.61
N GLY A 132 6.33 17.94 27.61
CA GLY A 132 7.49 18.50 26.92
C GLY A 132 7.24 18.83 25.44
N TYR A 133 5.99 18.93 24.99
CA TYR A 133 5.65 19.44 23.67
C TYR A 133 5.70 20.97 23.65
N VAL A 134 5.97 21.57 22.50
CA VAL A 134 6.00 23.03 22.33
C VAL A 134 4.69 23.48 21.69
N VAL A 135 3.73 23.91 22.51
CA VAL A 135 2.41 24.34 22.02
C VAL A 135 2.47 25.80 21.55
N ARG A 136 1.95 26.06 20.35
CA ARG A 136 1.80 27.38 19.75
C ARG A 136 0.34 27.59 19.35
N PRO A 137 -0.40 28.49 20.02
CA PRO A 137 -1.76 28.81 19.64
C PRO A 137 -1.78 29.55 18.30
N ILE A 138 -2.64 29.13 17.38
CA ILE A 138 -2.77 29.67 16.02
C ILE A 138 -4.23 30.05 15.77
N PRO A 139 -4.54 31.28 15.32
CA PRO A 139 -5.91 31.75 15.15
C PRO A 139 -6.55 31.29 13.84
N MET A 140 -6.50 29.98 13.56
CA MET A 140 -6.91 29.42 12.26
C MET A 140 -8.36 29.75 11.91
N LEU A 141 -9.28 29.52 12.83
CA LEU A 141 -10.70 29.77 12.62
C LEU A 141 -10.99 31.28 12.46
N ARG A 142 -10.38 32.12 13.32
CA ARG A 142 -10.57 33.58 13.27
C ARG A 142 -10.12 34.16 11.94
N GLU A 143 -8.95 33.76 11.46
CA GLU A 143 -8.41 34.27 10.19
C GLU A 143 -9.18 33.72 8.98
N THR A 144 -9.63 32.46 9.04
CA THR A 144 -10.46 31.88 7.98
C THR A 144 -11.82 32.57 7.85
N ARG A 145 -12.46 32.94 8.99
CA ARG A 145 -13.75 33.62 9.01
C ARG A 145 -13.74 35.02 8.35
N ARG A 146 -12.59 35.64 8.17
CA ARG A 146 -12.47 36.90 7.44
C ARG A 146 -12.71 36.75 5.92
N LEU A 147 -12.60 35.52 5.40
CA LEU A 147 -12.65 35.23 3.97
C LEU A 147 -13.80 34.31 3.57
N VAL A 148 -14.35 33.53 4.51
CA VAL A 148 -15.43 32.58 4.25
C VAL A 148 -16.45 32.56 5.38
N ASP A 149 -17.73 32.47 5.02
CA ASP A 149 -18.84 32.51 5.98
C ASP A 149 -18.98 31.20 6.77
N GLU A 150 -18.64 30.05 6.17
CA GLU A 150 -18.72 28.74 6.82
C GLU A 150 -17.41 28.43 7.58
N PRO A 151 -17.41 28.47 8.91
CA PRO A 151 -16.18 28.43 9.71
C PRO A 151 -15.40 27.11 9.61
N ARG A 152 -16.05 26.00 9.29
CA ARG A 152 -15.40 24.68 9.15
C ARG A 152 -14.77 24.47 7.76
N ARG A 153 -15.16 25.27 6.76
CA ARG A 153 -14.62 25.21 5.41
C ARG A 153 -13.52 26.24 5.24
N GLY A 154 -12.37 25.78 4.77
CA GLY A 154 -11.25 26.67 4.42
C GLY A 154 -10.08 26.67 5.41
N LYS A 155 -10.24 26.25 6.68
CA LYS A 155 -9.12 26.11 7.62
C LYS A 155 -7.97 25.29 7.04
N ASN A 156 -8.28 24.21 6.37
CA ASN A 156 -7.30 23.31 5.74
C ASN A 156 -6.44 24.01 4.68
N ILE A 157 -7.00 24.88 3.86
CA ILE A 157 -6.24 25.60 2.83
C ILE A 157 -5.50 26.80 3.43
N TRP A 158 -6.07 27.45 4.44
CA TRP A 158 -5.37 28.45 5.21
C TRP A 158 -4.14 27.85 5.93
N ALA A 159 -4.32 26.68 6.58
CA ALA A 159 -3.23 25.94 7.22
C ALA A 159 -2.17 25.48 6.20
N LEU A 160 -2.57 25.10 4.98
CA LEU A 160 -1.64 24.79 3.89
C LEU A 160 -0.78 26.03 3.55
N GLY A 161 -1.38 27.22 3.46
CA GLY A 161 -0.65 28.47 3.24
C GLY A 161 0.37 28.74 4.34
N MET A 162 -0.03 28.55 5.61
CA MET A 162 0.87 28.64 6.75
C MET A 162 2.05 27.65 6.63
N LEU A 163 1.78 26.37 6.34
CA LEU A 163 2.82 25.37 6.14
C LEU A 163 3.76 25.72 4.98
N CYS A 164 3.23 26.27 3.87
CA CYS A 164 4.05 26.71 2.75
C CYS A 164 5.04 27.82 3.19
N ALA A 165 4.62 28.75 4.04
CA ALA A 165 5.50 29.77 4.58
C ALA A 165 6.55 29.20 5.54
N LEU A 166 6.15 28.30 6.45
CA LEU A 166 7.05 27.69 7.44
C LEU A 166 8.15 26.85 6.78
N TYR A 167 7.81 26.17 5.67
CA TYR A 167 8.72 25.27 4.96
C TYR A 167 9.30 25.88 3.68
N GLU A 168 9.14 27.16 3.42
CA GLU A 168 9.63 27.87 2.24
C GLU A 168 9.20 27.17 0.93
N ARG A 169 7.91 26.79 0.85
CA ARG A 169 7.39 26.13 -0.37
C ARG A 169 7.05 27.15 -1.44
N ASP A 170 7.21 26.73 -2.69
CA ASP A 170 6.88 27.54 -3.87
C ASP A 170 5.39 27.82 -3.94
N MET A 171 5.00 29.10 -3.84
CA MET A 171 3.60 29.53 -3.82
C MET A 171 2.91 29.43 -5.17
N ASP A 172 3.64 29.45 -6.28
CA ASP A 172 3.07 29.28 -7.62
C ASP A 172 2.68 27.83 -7.82
N ILE A 173 3.54 26.88 -7.42
CA ILE A 173 3.22 25.44 -7.40
C ILE A 173 2.03 25.18 -6.46
N ALA A 174 2.01 25.79 -5.27
CA ALA A 174 0.91 25.65 -4.33
C ALA A 174 -0.42 26.16 -4.90
N ALA A 175 -0.41 27.32 -5.54
CA ALA A 175 -1.58 27.90 -6.19
C ALA A 175 -2.08 27.03 -7.36
N GLU A 176 -1.17 26.44 -8.15
CA GLU A 176 -1.53 25.53 -9.23
C GLU A 176 -2.23 24.26 -8.70
N GLU A 177 -1.71 23.64 -7.63
CA GLU A 177 -2.32 22.45 -7.04
C GLU A 177 -3.70 22.76 -6.43
N VAL A 178 -3.85 23.92 -5.78
CA VAL A 178 -5.15 24.39 -5.28
C VAL A 178 -6.13 24.60 -6.44
N ARG A 179 -5.72 25.24 -7.56
CA ARG A 179 -6.57 25.36 -8.74
C ARG A 179 -7.01 23.99 -9.25
N LYS A 180 -6.09 23.07 -9.49
CA LYS A 180 -6.40 21.70 -9.95
C LYS A 180 -7.42 21.01 -9.04
N ARG A 181 -7.23 21.11 -7.74
CA ARG A 181 -8.10 20.46 -6.74
C ARG A 181 -9.53 20.98 -6.75
N PHE A 182 -9.71 22.28 -6.96
CA PHE A 182 -11.02 22.95 -6.84
C PHE A 182 -11.68 23.31 -8.16
N THR A 183 -11.05 23.11 -9.31
CA THR A 183 -11.60 23.42 -10.65
C THR A 183 -13.00 22.85 -10.87
N ARG A 184 -13.25 21.60 -10.46
CA ARG A 184 -14.57 20.96 -10.60
C ARG A 184 -15.67 21.59 -9.74
N ARG A 185 -15.33 22.43 -8.76
CA ARG A 185 -16.28 23.14 -7.88
C ARG A 185 -16.62 24.54 -8.37
N GLY A 186 -16.05 24.95 -9.50
CA GLY A 186 -16.28 26.24 -10.14
C GLY A 186 -15.27 27.34 -9.79
N PRO A 187 -15.26 28.44 -10.55
CA PRO A 187 -14.27 29.52 -10.43
C PRO A 187 -14.27 30.18 -9.06
N GLU A 188 -15.46 30.46 -8.50
CA GLU A 188 -15.61 31.09 -7.19
C GLU A 188 -14.93 30.26 -6.07
N ALA A 189 -15.09 28.94 -6.11
CA ALA A 189 -14.42 28.04 -5.15
C ALA A 189 -12.90 28.08 -5.31
N VAL A 190 -12.39 28.19 -6.53
CA VAL A 190 -10.96 28.34 -6.80
C VAL A 190 -10.44 29.66 -6.21
N GLU A 191 -11.09 30.77 -6.51
CA GLU A 191 -10.67 32.11 -6.02
C GLU A 191 -10.66 32.18 -4.48
N LYS A 192 -11.72 31.69 -3.82
CA LYS A 192 -11.80 31.65 -2.35
C LYS A 192 -10.65 30.82 -1.74
N ASN A 193 -10.34 29.65 -2.32
CA ASN A 193 -9.26 28.81 -1.80
C ASN A 193 -7.87 29.41 -2.08
N LEU A 194 -7.67 30.11 -3.18
CA LEU A 194 -6.43 30.85 -3.44
C LEU A 194 -6.25 32.02 -2.45
N ALA A 195 -7.33 32.74 -2.14
CA ALA A 195 -7.29 33.80 -1.13
C ALA A 195 -6.94 33.24 0.27
N LEU A 196 -7.50 32.10 0.65
CA LEU A 196 -7.18 31.41 1.91
C LEU A 196 -5.72 30.96 1.97
N LEU A 197 -5.20 30.38 0.89
CA LEU A 197 -3.80 29.97 0.78
C LEU A 197 -2.85 31.15 0.99
N GLN A 198 -3.11 32.26 0.31
CA GLN A 198 -2.32 33.50 0.42
C GLN A 198 -2.41 34.12 1.82
N ALA A 199 -3.60 34.13 2.42
CA ALA A 199 -3.81 34.66 3.76
C ALA A 199 -3.05 33.87 4.82
N GLY A 200 -3.09 32.53 4.77
CA GLY A 200 -2.35 31.67 5.69
C GLY A 200 -0.84 31.87 5.56
N CYS A 201 -0.33 31.97 4.33
CA CYS A 201 1.08 32.24 4.05
C CYS A 201 1.51 33.61 4.63
N ARG A 202 0.77 34.67 4.32
CA ARG A 202 1.07 36.03 4.81
C ARG A 202 1.06 36.10 6.33
N TRP A 203 0.00 35.57 6.95
CA TRP A 203 -0.12 35.55 8.39
C TRP A 203 1.07 34.84 9.05
N ALA A 204 1.49 33.72 8.53
CA ALA A 204 2.61 32.96 9.08
C ALA A 204 3.94 33.72 8.93
N LEU A 205 4.15 34.41 7.81
CA LEU A 205 5.33 35.27 7.61
C LEU A 205 5.43 36.40 8.61
N GLU A 206 4.29 36.96 9.04
CA GLU A 206 4.21 38.08 9.95
C GLU A 206 4.22 37.69 11.44
N ASN A 207 3.73 36.49 11.79
CA ASN A 207 3.42 36.15 13.18
C ASN A 207 4.15 34.93 13.74
N VAL A 208 4.84 34.14 12.90
CA VAL A 208 5.52 32.90 13.33
C VAL A 208 7.01 32.99 13.03
N ASP A 209 7.86 32.85 14.04
CA ASP A 209 9.33 32.90 13.87
C ASP A 209 9.95 31.56 13.41
N LEU A 210 9.15 30.49 13.28
CA LEU A 210 9.63 29.21 12.83
C LEU A 210 9.82 29.21 11.32
N ARG A 211 11.01 28.76 10.86
CA ARG A 211 11.31 28.55 9.45
C ARG A 211 12.16 27.29 9.29
N PHE A 212 11.72 26.40 8.42
CA PHE A 212 12.38 25.13 8.13
C PHE A 212 12.74 25.08 6.65
N ARG A 213 14.00 24.89 6.35
CA ARG A 213 14.46 24.75 4.98
C ARG A 213 14.87 23.31 4.71
N ILE A 214 14.16 22.61 3.83
CA ILE A 214 14.54 21.27 3.33
C ILE A 214 14.98 21.47 1.88
N PRO A 215 16.28 21.31 1.57
CA PRO A 215 16.79 21.48 0.21
C PRO A 215 16.06 20.56 -0.77
N SER A 216 15.68 21.11 -1.90
CA SER A 216 14.99 20.37 -2.96
C SER A 216 15.99 20.03 -4.06
N PRO A 217 16.31 18.75 -4.31
CA PRO A 217 17.12 18.35 -5.46
C PRO A 217 16.46 18.76 -6.76
N ALA A 218 17.26 19.17 -7.75
CA ALA A 218 16.73 19.46 -9.08
C ALA A 218 16.13 18.18 -9.70
N LEU A 219 14.92 18.28 -10.23
CA LEU A 219 14.29 17.20 -10.97
C LEU A 219 15.01 17.05 -12.33
N THR A 220 15.62 15.90 -12.56
CA THR A 220 16.32 15.58 -13.82
C THR A 220 15.41 14.94 -14.86
N GLU A 221 14.28 14.36 -14.42
CA GLU A 221 13.28 13.71 -15.26
C GLU A 221 11.86 14.07 -14.81
N PRO A 222 10.86 14.00 -15.72
CA PRO A 222 9.47 14.18 -15.36
C PRO A 222 9.06 13.18 -14.26
N THR A 223 8.44 13.67 -13.20
CA THR A 223 8.07 12.89 -12.03
C THR A 223 6.54 12.89 -11.86
N LEU A 224 6.00 11.75 -11.47
CA LEU A 224 4.61 11.59 -11.04
C LEU A 224 4.54 11.57 -9.52
N VAL A 225 3.48 12.17 -8.97
CA VAL A 225 3.13 12.08 -7.54
C VAL A 225 1.75 11.46 -7.46
N MET A 226 1.66 10.25 -6.93
CA MET A 226 0.40 9.52 -6.81
C MET A 226 0.43 8.52 -5.66
N ASN A 227 -0.72 7.97 -5.31
CA ASN A 227 -0.82 6.87 -4.36
C ASN A 227 -0.77 5.51 -5.06
N GLY A 228 -0.61 4.43 -4.27
CA GLY A 228 -0.48 3.09 -4.83
C GLY A 228 -1.73 2.61 -5.58
N ASN A 229 -2.93 2.98 -5.15
CA ASN A 229 -4.16 2.64 -5.86
C ASN A 229 -4.26 3.34 -7.22
N GLN A 230 -3.81 4.59 -7.33
CA GLN A 230 -3.69 5.28 -8.62
C GLN A 230 -2.60 4.63 -9.49
N ALA A 231 -1.48 4.22 -8.87
CA ALA A 231 -0.41 3.51 -9.58
C ALA A 231 -0.87 2.14 -10.11
N VAL A 232 -1.67 1.38 -9.33
CA VAL A 232 -2.35 0.16 -9.79
C VAL A 232 -3.25 0.46 -11.01
N GLY A 233 -4.11 1.48 -10.90
CA GLY A 233 -4.99 1.88 -12.01
C GLY A 233 -4.19 2.28 -13.27
N LEU A 234 -3.12 3.05 -13.10
CA LEU A 234 -2.23 3.42 -14.20
C LEU A 234 -1.53 2.19 -14.82
N GLY A 235 -1.12 1.22 -13.98
CA GLY A 235 -0.54 -0.05 -14.44
C GLY A 235 -1.53 -0.89 -15.25
N ILE A 236 -2.81 -0.91 -14.87
CA ILE A 236 -3.88 -1.56 -15.62
C ILE A 236 -4.01 -0.95 -17.01
N LEU A 237 -4.05 0.38 -17.11
CA LEU A 237 -4.11 1.08 -18.40
C LEU A 237 -2.86 0.83 -19.25
N ALA A 238 -1.67 0.96 -18.64
CA ALA A 238 -0.40 0.80 -19.34
C ALA A 238 -0.15 -0.62 -19.85
N SER A 239 -0.70 -1.63 -19.17
CA SER A 239 -0.63 -3.03 -19.61
C SER A 239 -1.63 -3.38 -20.73
N GLY A 240 -2.54 -2.47 -21.07
CA GLY A 240 -3.60 -2.72 -22.07
C GLY A 240 -4.70 -3.66 -21.57
N MET A 241 -4.93 -3.79 -20.26
CA MET A 241 -6.07 -4.55 -19.76
C MET A 241 -7.39 -3.87 -20.10
N GLU A 242 -8.30 -4.66 -20.66
CA GLU A 242 -9.55 -4.17 -21.26
C GLU A 242 -10.71 -4.14 -20.27
N VAL A 243 -10.72 -5.03 -19.28
CA VAL A 243 -11.85 -5.21 -18.35
C VAL A 243 -11.38 -5.16 -16.91
N CYS A 244 -11.94 -4.25 -16.14
CA CYS A 244 -11.84 -4.25 -14.68
C CYS A 244 -13.22 -4.52 -14.09
N ALA A 245 -13.40 -5.65 -13.40
CA ALA A 245 -14.64 -5.96 -12.69
C ALA A 245 -14.39 -5.94 -11.18
N MET A 246 -15.22 -5.20 -10.44
CA MET A 246 -14.99 -4.93 -9.02
C MET A 246 -16.29 -4.76 -8.24
N TYR A 247 -16.19 -4.88 -6.94
CA TYR A 247 -17.19 -4.43 -5.97
C TYR A 247 -16.52 -3.48 -4.96
N PRO A 248 -17.14 -2.37 -4.58
CA PRO A 248 -16.53 -1.37 -3.71
C PRO A 248 -16.20 -1.93 -2.33
N ILE A 249 -14.93 -1.84 -1.94
CA ILE A 249 -14.47 -2.24 -0.60
C ILE A 249 -13.26 -1.39 -0.19
N THR A 250 -13.26 -0.84 1.04
CA THR A 250 -12.14 -0.08 1.60
C THR A 250 -10.96 -1.03 1.91
N PRO A 251 -9.72 -0.66 1.58
CA PRO A 251 -9.27 0.58 0.94
C PRO A 251 -9.10 0.50 -0.59
N ALA A 252 -9.55 -0.58 -1.24
CA ALA A 252 -9.37 -0.85 -2.66
C ALA A 252 -10.16 0.10 -3.59
N THR A 253 -11.29 0.65 -3.11
CA THR A 253 -12.25 1.43 -3.92
C THR A 253 -11.63 2.62 -4.64
N SER A 254 -10.60 3.27 -4.08
CA SER A 254 -9.98 4.42 -4.74
C SER A 254 -9.24 4.07 -6.04
N ALA A 255 -8.81 2.81 -6.22
CA ALA A 255 -8.23 2.35 -7.49
C ALA A 255 -9.31 2.31 -8.60
N SER A 256 -10.48 1.76 -8.29
CA SER A 256 -11.60 1.74 -9.24
C SER A 256 -12.19 3.13 -9.50
N HIS A 257 -12.23 4.00 -8.49
CA HIS A 257 -12.62 5.40 -8.70
C HIS A 257 -11.67 6.12 -9.67
N TYR A 258 -10.36 5.87 -9.57
CA TYR A 258 -9.41 6.41 -10.54
C TYR A 258 -9.66 5.83 -11.94
N LEU A 259 -9.81 4.51 -12.07
CA LEU A 259 -10.12 3.87 -13.34
C LEU A 259 -11.42 4.39 -13.96
N ALA A 260 -12.47 4.60 -13.18
CA ALA A 260 -13.73 5.15 -13.65
C ALA A 260 -13.61 6.52 -14.35
N THR A 261 -12.52 7.26 -14.10
CA THR A 261 -12.28 8.56 -14.73
C THR A 261 -11.48 8.50 -16.03
N VAL A 262 -10.87 7.34 -16.35
CA VAL A 262 -9.88 7.27 -17.44
C VAL A 262 -9.99 6.04 -18.33
N ILE A 263 -10.58 4.93 -17.88
CA ILE A 263 -10.52 3.63 -18.58
C ILE A 263 -11.27 3.64 -19.92
N ASP A 264 -12.34 4.40 -20.04
CA ASP A 264 -13.11 4.58 -21.27
C ASP A 264 -12.31 5.29 -22.37
N GLN A 265 -11.37 6.16 -21.99
CA GLN A 265 -10.50 6.88 -22.91
C GLN A 265 -9.54 5.97 -23.69
N VAL A 266 -9.30 4.77 -23.17
CA VAL A 266 -8.47 3.73 -23.81
C VAL A 266 -9.29 2.56 -24.33
N GLY A 267 -10.63 2.69 -24.37
CA GLY A 267 -11.54 1.65 -24.88
C GLY A 267 -11.78 0.49 -23.91
N GLY A 268 -11.38 0.62 -22.65
CA GLY A 268 -11.62 -0.38 -21.62
C GLY A 268 -12.95 -0.19 -20.90
N VAL A 269 -13.34 -1.16 -20.09
CA VAL A 269 -14.61 -1.19 -19.35
C VAL A 269 -14.35 -1.41 -17.86
N LEU A 270 -14.92 -0.54 -17.03
CA LEU A 270 -15.05 -0.76 -15.58
C LEU A 270 -16.47 -1.25 -15.29
N HIS A 271 -16.58 -2.48 -14.76
CA HIS A 271 -17.84 -3.08 -14.35
C HIS A 271 -17.94 -3.14 -12.82
N GLN A 272 -18.87 -2.41 -12.23
CA GLN A 272 -19.23 -2.57 -10.83
C GLN A 272 -20.29 -3.67 -10.71
N ALA A 273 -19.90 -4.79 -10.11
CA ALA A 273 -20.78 -5.93 -9.90
C ALA A 273 -21.67 -5.75 -8.65
N GLU A 274 -22.59 -6.68 -8.46
CA GLU A 274 -23.50 -6.73 -7.32
C GLU A 274 -22.79 -7.09 -6.01
N ASP A 275 -21.77 -7.96 -6.08
CA ASP A 275 -20.92 -8.40 -4.99
C ASP A 275 -19.53 -8.86 -5.49
N GLU A 276 -18.68 -9.28 -4.57
CA GLU A 276 -17.33 -9.75 -4.89
C GLU A 276 -17.32 -11.04 -5.71
N ILE A 277 -18.29 -11.93 -5.52
CA ILE A 277 -18.41 -13.20 -6.26
C ILE A 277 -18.75 -12.90 -7.71
N ALA A 278 -19.79 -12.09 -7.93
CA ALA A 278 -20.21 -11.65 -9.27
C ALA A 278 -19.09 -10.90 -9.99
N ALA A 279 -18.34 -10.05 -9.29
CA ALA A 279 -17.20 -9.33 -9.87
C ALA A 279 -16.14 -10.29 -10.42
N LEU A 280 -15.78 -11.32 -9.66
CA LEU A 280 -14.78 -12.28 -10.13
C LEU A 280 -15.35 -13.18 -11.23
N GLY A 281 -16.60 -13.63 -11.13
CA GLY A 281 -17.28 -14.39 -12.17
C GLY A 281 -17.30 -13.63 -13.50
N PHE A 282 -17.59 -12.32 -13.47
CA PHE A 282 -17.53 -11.47 -14.65
C PHE A 282 -16.12 -11.41 -15.25
N ALA A 283 -15.08 -11.21 -14.41
CA ALA A 283 -13.70 -11.16 -14.87
C ALA A 283 -13.23 -12.49 -15.47
N VAL A 284 -13.60 -13.64 -14.88
CA VAL A 284 -13.33 -14.98 -15.42
C VAL A 284 -14.00 -15.16 -16.78
N GLY A 285 -15.29 -14.78 -16.90
CA GLY A 285 -16.03 -14.85 -18.17
C GLY A 285 -15.44 -13.97 -19.26
N ALA A 286 -15.04 -12.73 -18.91
CA ALA A 286 -14.37 -11.83 -19.83
C ALA A 286 -13.01 -12.39 -20.29
N SER A 287 -12.20 -12.93 -19.38
CA SER A 287 -10.93 -13.55 -19.72
C SER A 287 -11.13 -14.80 -20.58
N TYR A 288 -12.11 -15.64 -20.27
CA TYR A 288 -12.46 -16.79 -21.09
C TYR A 288 -12.82 -16.38 -22.53
N ALA A 289 -13.57 -15.28 -22.68
CA ALA A 289 -13.93 -14.71 -23.99
C ALA A 289 -12.76 -14.04 -24.74
N GLY A 290 -11.53 -14.13 -24.24
CA GLY A 290 -10.34 -13.59 -24.88
C GLY A 290 -10.01 -12.15 -24.54
N LYS A 291 -10.63 -11.58 -23.50
CA LYS A 291 -10.30 -10.24 -22.99
C LYS A 291 -9.27 -10.32 -21.87
N THR A 292 -8.45 -9.29 -21.74
CA THR A 292 -7.56 -9.18 -20.57
C THR A 292 -8.33 -8.58 -19.40
N ALA A 293 -8.40 -9.33 -18.28
CA ALA A 293 -9.28 -8.96 -17.18
C ALA A 293 -8.55 -8.85 -15.83
N VAL A 294 -9.01 -7.90 -15.01
CA VAL A 294 -8.53 -7.69 -13.65
C VAL A 294 -9.72 -7.52 -12.69
N THR A 295 -9.55 -7.96 -11.45
CA THR A 295 -10.43 -7.60 -10.34
C THR A 295 -9.62 -6.98 -9.21
N ILE A 296 -10.21 -5.99 -8.51
CA ILE A 296 -9.59 -5.30 -7.39
C ILE A 296 -10.47 -5.52 -6.16
N THR A 297 -9.88 -5.90 -5.03
CA THR A 297 -10.59 -6.23 -3.79
C THR A 297 -9.72 -6.01 -2.55
N SER A 298 -10.22 -6.41 -1.38
CA SER A 298 -9.51 -6.48 -0.10
C SER A 298 -9.68 -7.86 0.52
N GLY A 299 -9.11 -8.13 1.69
CA GLY A 299 -9.12 -9.45 2.34
C GLY A 299 -10.49 -10.13 2.42
N PRO A 300 -11.57 -9.47 2.92
CA PRO A 300 -12.90 -10.09 2.94
C PRO A 300 -13.41 -10.50 1.57
N GLY A 301 -13.17 -9.68 0.55
CA GLY A 301 -13.56 -10.01 -0.81
C GLY A 301 -12.69 -11.11 -1.44
N LEU A 302 -11.41 -11.22 -1.08
CA LEU A 302 -10.58 -12.37 -1.46
C LEU A 302 -11.18 -13.68 -0.94
N ALA A 303 -11.62 -13.69 0.32
CA ALA A 303 -12.26 -14.86 0.93
C ALA A 303 -13.52 -15.30 0.17
N LEU A 304 -14.36 -14.35 -0.28
CA LEU A 304 -15.57 -14.64 -1.06
C LEU A 304 -15.26 -15.12 -2.48
N LYS A 305 -14.09 -14.80 -3.01
CA LYS A 305 -13.66 -15.12 -4.38
C LYS A 305 -12.98 -16.51 -4.50
N THR A 306 -12.74 -17.22 -3.41
CA THR A 306 -11.89 -18.42 -3.39
C THR A 306 -12.34 -19.52 -4.32
N GLU A 307 -13.65 -19.75 -4.48
CA GLU A 307 -14.17 -20.75 -5.40
C GLU A 307 -13.87 -20.39 -6.86
N PHE A 308 -14.16 -19.16 -7.30
CA PHE A 308 -13.85 -18.72 -8.65
C PHE A 308 -12.35 -18.65 -8.96
N ILE A 309 -11.50 -18.43 -7.95
CA ILE A 309 -10.06 -18.57 -8.10
C ILE A 309 -9.70 -20.04 -8.42
N GLY A 310 -10.33 -20.97 -7.70
CA GLY A 310 -10.21 -22.42 -8.00
C GLY A 310 -10.67 -22.76 -9.41
N LEU A 311 -11.80 -22.20 -9.85
CA LEU A 311 -12.28 -22.35 -11.23
C LEU A 311 -11.27 -21.81 -12.25
N ALA A 312 -10.70 -20.63 -12.02
CA ALA A 312 -9.70 -20.05 -12.93
C ALA A 312 -8.44 -20.92 -13.04
N VAL A 313 -8.03 -21.60 -11.95
CA VAL A 313 -6.94 -22.57 -11.96
C VAL A 313 -7.34 -23.82 -12.72
N MET A 314 -8.52 -24.38 -12.46
CA MET A 314 -9.01 -25.62 -13.10
C MET A 314 -9.18 -25.43 -14.62
N ALA A 315 -9.80 -24.32 -15.01
CA ALA A 315 -10.10 -23.99 -16.40
C ALA A 315 -8.92 -23.30 -17.13
N GLU A 316 -7.82 -23.07 -16.43
CA GLU A 316 -6.61 -22.40 -16.94
C GLU A 316 -6.91 -21.04 -17.60
N VAL A 317 -7.71 -20.22 -16.91
CA VAL A 317 -8.10 -18.88 -17.37
C VAL A 317 -7.16 -17.83 -16.79
N PRO A 318 -6.47 -17.03 -17.64
CA PRO A 318 -5.63 -15.92 -17.21
C PRO A 318 -6.43 -14.88 -16.42
N LEU A 319 -5.92 -14.43 -15.28
CA LEU A 319 -6.61 -13.46 -14.46
C LEU A 319 -5.65 -12.69 -13.55
N VAL A 320 -5.83 -11.39 -13.41
CA VAL A 320 -5.12 -10.58 -12.41
C VAL A 320 -6.07 -10.23 -11.26
N ILE A 321 -5.63 -10.51 -10.04
CA ILE A 321 -6.40 -10.23 -8.82
C ILE A 321 -5.55 -9.32 -7.93
N VAL A 322 -5.98 -8.08 -7.74
CA VAL A 322 -5.33 -7.13 -6.83
C VAL A 322 -6.04 -7.17 -5.49
N VAL A 323 -5.28 -7.46 -4.43
CA VAL A 323 -5.78 -7.48 -3.05
C VAL A 323 -5.10 -6.37 -2.27
N VAL A 324 -5.86 -5.36 -1.91
CA VAL A 324 -5.40 -4.27 -1.04
C VAL A 324 -5.73 -4.69 0.39
N GLN A 325 -4.74 -5.23 1.08
CA GLN A 325 -4.88 -5.82 2.42
C GLN A 325 -5.22 -4.76 3.47
N ARG A 326 -6.00 -5.17 4.46
CA ARG A 326 -6.41 -4.35 5.62
C ARG A 326 -6.48 -5.19 6.88
N GLY A 327 -6.67 -4.55 8.04
CA GLY A 327 -6.85 -5.27 9.30
C GLY A 327 -8.02 -6.25 9.27
N GLY A 328 -7.74 -7.53 9.60
CA GLY A 328 -8.69 -8.63 9.72
C GLY A 328 -8.92 -9.04 11.18
N PRO A 329 -9.60 -10.18 11.43
CA PRO A 329 -10.37 -10.99 10.48
C PRO A 329 -11.77 -10.42 10.17
N SER A 330 -12.45 -10.99 9.17
CA SER A 330 -13.79 -10.56 8.69
C SER A 330 -13.78 -9.10 8.24
N THR A 331 -14.76 -8.29 8.62
CA THR A 331 -14.78 -6.85 8.34
C THR A 331 -13.59 -6.15 9.00
N GLY A 332 -13.19 -6.61 10.18
CA GLY A 332 -11.98 -6.20 10.89
C GLY A 332 -11.87 -4.69 11.07
N LEU A 333 -10.73 -4.17 10.67
CA LEU A 333 -10.39 -2.74 10.72
C LEU A 333 -10.18 -2.19 9.30
N PRO A 334 -11.25 -1.76 8.60
CA PRO A 334 -11.22 -1.42 7.17
C PRO A 334 -10.20 -0.34 6.79
N THR A 335 -9.88 0.55 7.72
CA THR A 335 -8.99 1.70 7.50
C THR A 335 -7.58 1.48 8.07
N LYS A 336 -7.29 0.28 8.59
CA LYS A 336 -6.01 -0.02 9.24
C LYS A 336 -5.16 -0.97 8.41
N ILE A 337 -3.85 -0.81 8.53
CA ILE A 337 -2.85 -1.54 7.74
C ILE A 337 -2.57 -2.90 8.38
N GLU A 338 -2.63 -3.95 7.57
CA GLU A 338 -2.21 -5.30 7.95
C GLU A 338 -1.78 -6.08 6.70
N GLN A 339 -0.85 -7.02 6.84
CA GLN A 339 -0.42 -8.00 5.85
C GLN A 339 -0.94 -9.40 6.23
N GLY A 340 -2.26 -9.49 6.47
CA GLY A 340 -2.92 -10.69 7.03
C GLY A 340 -3.32 -11.75 6.02
N ASP A 341 -3.35 -11.41 4.71
CA ASP A 341 -4.01 -12.23 3.70
C ASP A 341 -3.07 -13.21 2.96
N LEU A 342 -1.77 -13.26 3.29
CA LEU A 342 -0.78 -14.11 2.61
C LEU A 342 -1.20 -15.59 2.59
N LEU A 343 -1.51 -16.15 3.76
CA LEU A 343 -1.86 -17.56 3.86
C LEU A 343 -3.21 -17.87 3.21
N ALA A 344 -4.16 -16.94 3.26
CA ALA A 344 -5.44 -17.06 2.54
C ALA A 344 -5.23 -17.03 1.02
N ALA A 345 -4.35 -16.18 0.51
CA ALA A 345 -3.99 -16.14 -0.89
C ALA A 345 -3.32 -17.44 -1.36
N LEU A 346 -2.43 -18.00 -0.55
CA LEU A 346 -1.72 -19.25 -0.84
C LEU A 346 -2.65 -20.48 -0.80
N PHE A 347 -3.37 -20.66 0.30
CA PHE A 347 -4.03 -21.91 0.67
C PHE A 347 -5.55 -21.80 0.79
N GLY A 348 -6.14 -20.64 0.52
CA GLY A 348 -7.57 -20.40 0.76
C GLY A 348 -8.53 -21.12 -0.22
N SER A 349 -8.05 -21.59 -1.36
CA SER A 349 -8.90 -22.31 -2.32
C SER A 349 -9.10 -23.78 -1.90
N PRO A 350 -10.29 -24.38 -2.14
CA PRO A 350 -10.48 -25.82 -1.97
C PRO A 350 -9.55 -26.62 -2.89
N GLY A 351 -8.94 -27.68 -2.36
CA GLY A 351 -7.99 -28.51 -3.11
C GLY A 351 -6.66 -27.82 -3.40
N ASP A 352 -5.85 -28.46 -4.26
CA ASP A 352 -4.58 -27.88 -4.70
C ASP A 352 -4.80 -26.93 -5.88
N ALA A 353 -4.62 -25.65 -5.64
CA ALA A 353 -4.82 -24.58 -6.63
C ALA A 353 -3.57 -23.70 -6.73
N PRO A 354 -2.52 -24.18 -7.45
CA PRO A 354 -1.27 -23.44 -7.60
C PRO A 354 -1.50 -22.12 -8.35
N LYS A 355 -0.95 -21.03 -7.82
CA LYS A 355 -1.09 -19.69 -8.38
C LYS A 355 0.13 -18.84 -8.09
N ILE A 356 0.36 -17.84 -8.93
CA ILE A 356 1.44 -16.88 -8.73
C ILE A 356 0.97 -15.80 -7.76
N ILE A 357 1.79 -15.52 -6.74
CA ILE A 357 1.53 -14.47 -5.77
C ILE A 357 2.75 -13.56 -5.66
N MET A 358 2.52 -12.27 -5.81
CA MET A 358 3.56 -11.26 -5.76
C MET A 358 3.11 -10.05 -4.93
N ALA A 359 4.07 -9.33 -4.36
CA ALA A 359 3.81 -8.18 -3.49
C ALA A 359 4.73 -7.00 -3.83
N PRO A 360 4.19 -5.89 -4.34
CA PRO A 360 4.97 -4.68 -4.55
C PRO A 360 5.41 -4.08 -3.20
N ALA A 361 6.58 -3.47 -3.18
CA ALA A 361 7.18 -2.86 -2.00
C ALA A 361 7.11 -1.33 -2.00
N THR A 362 6.85 -0.71 -3.13
CA THR A 362 6.78 0.75 -3.32
C THR A 362 5.56 1.11 -4.18
N ILE A 363 5.22 2.39 -4.16
CA ILE A 363 4.13 2.92 -5.01
C ILE A 363 4.49 2.78 -6.50
N GLU A 364 5.74 2.98 -6.86
CA GLU A 364 6.26 2.73 -8.21
C GLU A 364 6.11 1.25 -8.62
N GLU A 365 6.44 0.32 -7.71
CA GLU A 365 6.24 -1.11 -7.96
C GLU A 365 4.76 -1.49 -8.10
N CYS A 366 3.82 -0.79 -7.46
CA CYS A 366 2.39 -1.00 -7.70
C CYS A 366 2.02 -0.82 -9.17
N PHE A 367 2.65 0.11 -9.89
CA PHE A 367 2.48 0.27 -11.33
C PHE A 367 3.10 -0.89 -12.11
N HIS A 368 4.37 -1.19 -11.89
CA HIS A 368 5.11 -2.19 -12.68
C HIS A 368 4.63 -3.63 -12.43
N PHE A 369 4.20 -3.94 -11.21
CA PHE A 369 3.76 -5.29 -10.86
C PHE A 369 2.43 -5.66 -11.49
N ILE A 370 1.56 -4.70 -11.76
CA ILE A 370 0.34 -4.96 -12.53
C ILE A 370 0.67 -5.37 -13.96
N ILE A 371 1.64 -4.71 -14.59
CA ILE A 371 2.11 -5.06 -15.94
C ILE A 371 2.72 -6.47 -15.94
N THR A 372 3.56 -6.76 -14.95
CA THR A 372 4.16 -8.08 -14.78
C THR A 372 3.09 -9.14 -14.51
N ALA A 373 2.13 -8.87 -13.63
CA ALA A 373 1.04 -9.79 -13.30
C ALA A 373 0.20 -10.15 -14.54
N ARG A 374 -0.12 -9.16 -15.37
CA ARG A 374 -0.84 -9.40 -16.65
C ARG A 374 -0.05 -10.34 -17.56
N LYS A 375 1.27 -10.09 -17.76
CA LYS A 375 2.12 -10.96 -18.58
C LYS A 375 2.15 -12.40 -18.05
N LEU A 376 2.39 -12.54 -16.74
CA LEU A 376 2.45 -13.86 -16.11
C LEU A 376 1.11 -14.60 -16.17
N ALA A 377 -0.01 -13.89 -15.99
CA ALA A 377 -1.33 -14.49 -16.11
C ALA A 377 -1.57 -15.07 -17.52
N GLU A 378 -1.21 -14.34 -18.56
CA GLU A 378 -1.36 -14.79 -19.95
C GLU A 378 -0.39 -15.94 -20.30
N GLU A 379 0.87 -15.81 -19.91
CA GLU A 379 1.91 -16.81 -20.22
C GLU A 379 1.65 -18.14 -19.51
N PHE A 380 1.34 -18.08 -18.21
CA PHE A 380 1.13 -19.29 -17.39
C PHE A 380 -0.35 -19.72 -17.32
N ARG A 381 -1.25 -18.99 -17.98
CA ARG A 381 -2.69 -19.34 -18.06
C ARG A 381 -3.28 -19.69 -16.71
N GLY A 382 -3.29 -18.70 -15.83
CA GLY A 382 -3.84 -18.86 -14.49
C GLY A 382 -3.93 -17.55 -13.73
N PRO A 383 -4.49 -17.57 -12.53
CA PRO A 383 -4.62 -16.40 -11.71
C PRO A 383 -3.25 -15.95 -11.14
N VAL A 384 -3.00 -14.65 -11.22
CA VAL A 384 -1.89 -13.96 -10.53
C VAL A 384 -2.48 -13.02 -9.48
N ILE A 385 -2.09 -13.21 -8.23
CA ILE A 385 -2.53 -12.37 -7.11
C ILE A 385 -1.43 -11.35 -6.79
N VAL A 386 -1.80 -10.07 -6.76
CA VAL A 386 -0.94 -8.97 -6.33
C VAL A 386 -1.40 -8.50 -4.96
N LEU A 387 -0.58 -8.74 -3.94
CA LEU A 387 -0.85 -8.35 -2.55
C LEU A 387 -0.24 -6.97 -2.27
N THR A 388 -1.08 -5.94 -2.27
CA THR A 388 -0.74 -4.62 -1.71
C THR A 388 -1.32 -4.49 -0.31
N ASP A 389 -1.16 -3.34 0.32
CA ASP A 389 -1.81 -3.02 1.59
C ASP A 389 -2.23 -1.54 1.66
N ALA A 390 -2.96 -1.18 2.71
CA ALA A 390 -3.47 0.18 2.88
C ALA A 390 -2.36 1.25 2.96
N ASN A 391 -1.14 0.92 3.39
CA ASN A 391 -0.01 1.85 3.43
C ASN A 391 0.43 2.27 2.02
N LEU A 392 0.59 1.31 1.11
CA LEU A 392 0.89 1.61 -0.30
C LEU A 392 -0.31 2.26 -0.98
N ALA A 393 -1.52 1.73 -0.73
CA ALA A 393 -2.72 2.12 -1.43
C ALA A 393 -3.05 3.60 -1.29
N THR A 394 -2.91 4.17 -0.09
CA THR A 394 -3.27 5.56 0.23
C THR A 394 -2.08 6.50 0.37
N GLY A 395 -0.89 5.97 0.64
CA GLY A 395 0.35 6.74 0.74
C GLY A 395 0.72 7.38 -0.60
N GLN A 396 1.33 8.56 -0.56
CA GLN A 396 1.86 9.25 -1.75
C GLN A 396 3.38 9.23 -1.76
N GLN A 397 3.95 9.01 -2.94
CA GLN A 397 5.39 9.07 -3.18
C GLN A 397 5.64 9.60 -4.60
N PRO A 398 6.66 10.45 -4.81
CA PRO A 398 7.13 10.80 -6.15
C PRO A 398 7.97 9.66 -6.75
N PHE A 399 7.75 9.38 -8.03
CA PHE A 399 8.61 8.49 -8.83
C PHE A 399 8.70 8.97 -10.28
N VAL A 400 9.75 8.55 -10.97
CA VAL A 400 9.98 8.95 -12.37
C VAL A 400 8.83 8.48 -13.25
N ARG A 401 8.33 9.34 -14.13
CA ARG A 401 7.24 9.00 -15.05
C ARG A 401 7.66 7.84 -15.94
N PRO A 402 6.97 6.69 -15.88
CA PRO A 402 7.27 5.55 -16.72
C PRO A 402 7.12 5.90 -18.21
N LYS A 403 8.04 5.41 -19.03
CA LYS A 403 7.93 5.49 -20.49
C LYS A 403 7.19 4.25 -20.97
N LEU A 404 6.03 4.44 -21.61
CA LEU A 404 5.25 3.34 -22.15
C LEU A 404 6.08 2.55 -23.18
N GLN A 405 6.03 1.24 -23.09
CA GLN A 405 6.71 0.31 -24.00
C GLN A 405 5.69 -0.60 -24.66
N GLU A 406 5.85 -0.90 -25.94
CA GLU A 406 4.90 -1.73 -26.70
C GLU A 406 4.73 -3.13 -26.10
N GLU A 407 5.82 -3.71 -25.59
CA GLU A 407 5.77 -5.01 -24.94
C GLU A 407 4.97 -5.06 -23.64
N TRP A 408 4.54 -3.91 -23.12
CA TRP A 408 3.61 -3.84 -21.98
C TRP A 408 2.15 -4.02 -22.40
N LEU A 409 1.85 -3.78 -23.66
CA LEU A 409 0.49 -3.89 -24.19
C LEU A 409 0.02 -5.36 -24.22
N ALA A 410 -1.28 -5.55 -24.15
CA ALA A 410 -1.87 -6.85 -24.38
C ALA A 410 -1.61 -7.29 -25.83
N PRO A 411 -1.17 -8.53 -26.08
CA PRO A 411 -1.08 -9.01 -27.45
C PRO A 411 -2.47 -9.02 -28.08
N PRO A 412 -2.57 -8.81 -29.40
CA PRO A 412 -3.83 -8.99 -30.11
C PRO A 412 -4.37 -10.40 -29.85
N VAL A 413 -5.70 -10.49 -29.72
CA VAL A 413 -6.36 -11.78 -29.58
C VAL A 413 -6.21 -12.54 -30.89
N ASP A 414 -5.65 -13.76 -30.82
CA ASP A 414 -5.47 -14.62 -31.99
C ASP A 414 -6.85 -15.09 -32.49
N GLN A 415 -7.25 -14.63 -33.68
CA GLN A 415 -8.49 -14.99 -34.36
C GLN A 415 -8.27 -15.96 -35.53
N THR A 416 -7.04 -16.43 -35.73
CA THR A 416 -6.76 -17.43 -36.77
C THR A 416 -7.51 -18.72 -36.47
N PRO A 417 -7.96 -19.46 -37.50
CA PRO A 417 -8.62 -20.74 -37.28
C PRO A 417 -7.79 -21.69 -36.43
N TRP A 418 -8.44 -22.26 -35.42
CA TRP A 418 -7.82 -23.29 -34.58
C TRP A 418 -7.70 -24.61 -35.37
N ASP A 419 -6.59 -25.28 -35.22
CA ASP A 419 -6.43 -26.61 -35.77
C ASP A 419 -7.27 -27.61 -34.92
N PRO A 420 -8.32 -28.21 -35.49
CA PRO A 420 -9.21 -29.10 -34.75
C PRO A 420 -8.54 -30.42 -34.31
N THR A 421 -7.31 -30.67 -34.73
CA THR A 421 -6.52 -31.82 -34.25
C THR A 421 -5.72 -31.53 -33.00
N VAL A 422 -5.68 -30.25 -32.57
CA VAL A 422 -4.96 -29.78 -31.36
C VAL A 422 -5.95 -29.67 -30.20
N PRO A 423 -5.76 -30.46 -29.13
CA PRO A 423 -6.59 -30.36 -27.94
C PRO A 423 -6.53 -28.97 -27.30
N PRO A 424 -7.65 -28.43 -26.73
CA PRO A 424 -7.67 -27.18 -26.01
C PRO A 424 -6.70 -27.10 -24.82
N TYR A 425 -6.41 -28.23 -24.20
CA TYR A 425 -5.47 -28.37 -23.07
C TYR A 425 -4.27 -29.27 -23.46
N GLN A 426 -3.71 -29.07 -24.65
CA GLN A 426 -2.48 -29.77 -25.05
C GLN A 426 -1.29 -29.25 -24.24
N TRP A 427 -1.07 -29.87 -23.10
CA TRP A 427 0.05 -29.49 -22.22
C TRP A 427 1.40 -29.89 -22.83
N ASN A 428 2.31 -28.95 -22.86
CA ASN A 428 3.72 -29.26 -23.07
C ASN A 428 4.25 -30.08 -21.89
N SER A 429 4.79 -31.26 -22.15
CA SER A 429 5.23 -32.18 -21.10
C SER A 429 6.41 -31.68 -20.27
N GLU A 430 7.19 -30.72 -20.76
CA GLU A 430 8.33 -30.14 -20.03
C GLU A 430 7.92 -28.95 -19.20
N THR A 431 7.05 -28.08 -19.72
CA THR A 431 6.72 -26.78 -19.08
C THR A 431 5.35 -26.77 -18.41
N GLY A 432 4.45 -27.72 -18.74
CA GLY A 432 3.06 -27.68 -18.30
C GLY A 432 2.20 -26.61 -18.99
N LEU A 433 2.79 -25.82 -19.90
CA LEU A 433 2.08 -24.76 -20.62
C LEU A 433 1.23 -25.34 -21.74
N SER A 434 0.12 -24.67 -22.06
CA SER A 434 -0.75 -25.02 -23.17
C SER A 434 -1.25 -23.78 -23.88
N ARG A 435 -1.60 -23.90 -25.16
CA ARG A 435 -2.38 -22.86 -25.86
C ARG A 435 -3.85 -23.04 -25.50
N ARG A 436 -4.66 -22.04 -25.72
CA ARG A 436 -6.11 -22.14 -25.56
C ARG A 436 -6.83 -21.51 -26.76
N PRO A 437 -7.89 -22.13 -27.31
CA PRO A 437 -8.81 -21.44 -28.18
C PRO A 437 -9.70 -20.49 -27.36
N ILE A 438 -10.30 -19.52 -28.04
CA ILE A 438 -11.26 -18.58 -27.44
C ILE A 438 -12.63 -18.73 -28.12
N PRO A 439 -13.74 -18.44 -27.44
CA PRO A 439 -15.07 -18.48 -28.03
C PRO A 439 -15.17 -17.65 -29.32
N GLY A 440 -15.75 -18.26 -30.35
CA GLY A 440 -15.90 -17.65 -31.68
C GLY A 440 -14.73 -17.89 -32.66
N GLN A 441 -13.63 -18.45 -32.19
CA GLN A 441 -12.53 -18.86 -33.08
C GLN A 441 -12.93 -20.14 -33.85
N ARG A 442 -12.85 -20.07 -35.17
CA ARG A 442 -13.25 -21.21 -36.04
C ARG A 442 -12.43 -22.46 -35.74
N GLY A 443 -13.08 -23.58 -35.45
CA GLY A 443 -12.44 -24.87 -35.12
C GLY A 443 -11.92 -24.92 -33.68
N GLY A 444 -12.17 -23.89 -32.86
CA GLY A 444 -11.73 -23.80 -31.47
C GLY A 444 -12.86 -24.04 -30.46
N GLU A 445 -13.92 -24.71 -30.89
CA GLU A 445 -15.06 -25.02 -30.01
C GLU A 445 -14.67 -26.08 -28.98
N TYR A 446 -14.89 -25.78 -27.70
CA TYR A 446 -14.68 -26.71 -26.59
C TYR A 446 -15.58 -26.37 -25.41
N VAL A 447 -15.73 -27.31 -24.50
CA VAL A 447 -16.52 -27.12 -23.27
C VAL A 447 -15.60 -26.65 -22.15
N LEU A 448 -15.82 -25.44 -21.63
CA LEU A 448 -15.18 -25.02 -20.39
C LEU A 448 -15.91 -25.67 -19.21
N THR A 449 -15.17 -26.31 -18.31
CA THR A 449 -15.72 -26.93 -17.10
C THR A 449 -14.83 -26.68 -15.88
N GLY A 450 -15.45 -26.58 -14.72
CA GLY A 450 -14.76 -26.63 -13.42
C GLY A 450 -14.52 -28.06 -12.93
N LEU A 451 -15.03 -29.08 -13.65
CA LEU A 451 -14.79 -30.48 -13.34
C LEU A 451 -13.42 -30.92 -13.85
N ALA A 452 -12.89 -32.02 -13.32
CA ALA A 452 -11.71 -32.66 -13.88
C ALA A 452 -11.98 -33.06 -15.34
N HIS A 453 -11.02 -32.80 -16.21
CA HIS A 453 -11.15 -33.00 -17.66
C HIS A 453 -9.85 -33.48 -18.31
N ASP A 454 -9.96 -34.09 -19.44
CA ASP A 454 -8.83 -34.48 -20.28
C ASP A 454 -8.32 -33.30 -21.13
N GLU A 455 -7.32 -33.54 -21.96
CA GLU A 455 -6.75 -32.52 -22.87
C GLU A 455 -7.78 -32.01 -23.90
N TRP A 456 -8.81 -32.82 -24.25
CA TRP A 456 -9.91 -32.43 -25.12
C TRP A 456 -11.04 -31.68 -24.42
N SER A 457 -10.87 -31.41 -23.13
CA SER A 457 -11.90 -30.76 -22.29
C SER A 457 -13.14 -31.63 -22.02
N HIS A 458 -13.04 -32.94 -22.23
CA HIS A 458 -14.10 -33.85 -21.82
C HIS A 458 -13.99 -34.10 -20.31
N VAL A 459 -15.13 -34.06 -19.63
CA VAL A 459 -15.18 -34.43 -18.21
C VAL A 459 -14.65 -35.84 -18.03
N ALA A 460 -13.70 -36.04 -17.15
CA ALA A 460 -13.02 -37.30 -16.91
C ALA A 460 -12.95 -37.58 -15.39
N TYR A 461 -13.31 -38.81 -15.04
CA TYR A 461 -13.28 -39.27 -13.64
C TYR A 461 -12.14 -40.26 -13.37
N GLU A 462 -11.32 -40.57 -14.38
CA GLU A 462 -10.18 -41.45 -14.26
C GLU A 462 -9.07 -40.83 -13.44
N SER A 463 -8.59 -41.56 -12.44
CA SER A 463 -7.54 -41.11 -11.55
C SER A 463 -6.26 -40.68 -12.28
N ALA A 464 -5.91 -41.37 -13.37
CA ALA A 464 -4.73 -41.05 -14.18
C ALA A 464 -4.84 -39.67 -14.87
N VAL A 465 -6.04 -39.32 -15.37
CA VAL A 465 -6.30 -38.03 -16.02
C VAL A 465 -6.19 -36.92 -14.99
N ASN A 466 -6.84 -37.09 -13.84
CA ASN A 466 -6.77 -36.09 -12.75
C ASN A 466 -5.33 -35.91 -12.25
N GLN A 467 -4.59 -37.01 -12.01
CA GLN A 467 -3.18 -36.94 -11.58
C GLN A 467 -2.32 -36.17 -12.60
N ARG A 468 -2.51 -36.43 -13.91
CA ARG A 468 -1.78 -35.75 -14.98
C ARG A 468 -2.09 -34.23 -14.97
N ALA A 469 -3.34 -33.83 -14.85
CA ALA A 469 -3.73 -32.42 -14.80
C ALA A 469 -3.09 -31.71 -13.60
N MET A 470 -3.08 -32.34 -12.41
CA MET A 470 -2.39 -31.80 -11.23
C MET A 470 -0.89 -31.62 -11.48
N VAL A 471 -0.22 -32.64 -12.07
CA VAL A 471 1.20 -32.55 -12.42
C VAL A 471 1.48 -31.40 -13.39
N MET A 472 0.63 -31.19 -14.39
CA MET A 472 0.83 -30.13 -15.38
C MET A 472 0.63 -28.74 -14.76
N ARG A 473 -0.37 -28.54 -13.91
CA ARG A 473 -0.56 -27.30 -13.17
C ARG A 473 0.62 -26.99 -12.23
N SER A 474 1.11 -27.98 -11.51
CA SER A 474 2.32 -27.85 -10.67
C SER A 474 3.56 -27.51 -11.51
N ARG A 475 3.72 -28.17 -12.66
CA ARG A 475 4.85 -27.95 -13.57
C ARG A 475 4.88 -26.54 -14.15
N LYS A 476 3.72 -25.93 -14.46
CA LYS A 476 3.66 -24.51 -14.85
C LYS A 476 4.31 -23.60 -13.80
N LEU A 477 3.97 -23.82 -12.52
CA LEU A 477 4.54 -23.04 -11.43
C LEU A 477 6.05 -23.28 -11.28
N ALA A 478 6.50 -24.54 -11.43
CA ALA A 478 7.93 -24.89 -11.41
C ALA A 478 8.70 -24.27 -12.60
N THR A 479 8.09 -24.21 -13.79
CA THR A 479 8.66 -23.54 -14.96
C THR A 479 8.85 -22.04 -14.71
N PHE A 480 7.87 -21.40 -14.10
CA PHE A 480 8.01 -20.00 -13.68
C PHE A 480 9.12 -19.83 -12.62
N ALA A 481 9.14 -20.69 -11.60
CA ALA A 481 10.17 -20.67 -10.56
C ALA A 481 11.61 -20.78 -11.11
N ALA A 482 11.80 -21.63 -12.13
CA ALA A 482 13.09 -21.79 -12.80
C ALA A 482 13.58 -20.53 -13.53
N GLY A 483 12.67 -19.62 -13.89
CA GLY A 483 12.99 -18.31 -14.47
C GLY A 483 13.31 -17.21 -13.46
N LEU A 484 13.00 -17.42 -12.17
CA LEU A 484 13.27 -16.45 -11.12
C LEU A 484 14.76 -16.43 -10.76
N ARG A 485 15.20 -15.26 -10.28
CA ARG A 485 16.55 -15.07 -9.73
C ARG A 485 16.51 -15.09 -8.22
N PRO A 486 17.61 -15.49 -7.55
CA PRO A 486 17.74 -15.29 -6.10
C PRO A 486 17.53 -13.82 -5.72
N PRO A 487 16.89 -13.54 -4.58
CA PRO A 487 16.73 -12.18 -4.13
C PRO A 487 18.08 -11.56 -3.74
N GLU A 488 18.20 -10.26 -3.93
CA GLU A 488 19.39 -9.51 -3.54
C GLU A 488 19.51 -9.45 -2.02
N VAL A 489 20.71 -9.76 -1.51
CA VAL A 489 21.07 -9.52 -0.11
C VAL A 489 21.58 -8.09 0.03
N TYR A 490 20.83 -7.25 0.69
CA TYR A 490 21.24 -5.90 1.03
C TYR A 490 22.15 -5.92 2.26
N GLY A 491 23.42 -5.75 2.07
CA GLY A 491 24.47 -5.87 3.07
C GLY A 491 25.44 -6.98 2.72
N GLU A 492 26.05 -7.60 3.75
CA GLU A 492 26.95 -8.74 3.58
C GLU A 492 26.16 -10.01 3.28
N SER A 493 26.77 -10.94 2.56
CA SER A 493 26.16 -12.25 2.23
C SER A 493 26.14 -13.24 3.40
N SER A 494 26.76 -12.89 4.51
CA SER A 494 26.79 -13.68 5.75
C SER A 494 26.91 -12.77 6.97
N GLY A 495 26.54 -13.26 8.15
CA GLY A 495 26.61 -12.45 9.36
C GLY A 495 25.80 -12.98 10.54
N ASP A 496 25.56 -12.10 11.51
CA ASP A 496 24.84 -12.48 12.73
C ASP A 496 23.33 -12.53 12.55
N LEU A 497 22.76 -11.58 11.78
CA LEU A 497 21.31 -11.46 11.60
C LEU A 497 20.94 -11.16 10.14
N LEU A 498 20.07 -11.98 9.58
CA LEU A 498 19.36 -11.66 8.34
C LEU A 498 17.91 -11.27 8.65
N VAL A 499 17.51 -10.10 8.18
CA VAL A 499 16.11 -9.65 8.23
C VAL A 499 15.45 -9.97 6.91
N VAL A 500 14.27 -10.59 6.93
CA VAL A 500 13.48 -10.89 5.74
C VAL A 500 12.16 -10.14 5.82
N SER A 501 11.75 -9.47 4.75
CA SER A 501 10.50 -8.74 4.71
C SER A 501 9.82 -8.81 3.33
N TRP A 502 8.59 -8.31 3.22
CA TRP A 502 7.81 -8.26 2.00
C TRP A 502 6.83 -7.08 2.00
N GLY A 503 6.31 -6.72 0.82
CA GLY A 503 5.31 -5.67 0.69
C GLY A 503 5.78 -4.31 1.22
N SER A 504 4.91 -3.55 1.86
CA SER A 504 5.17 -2.17 2.29
C SER A 504 6.22 -2.01 3.40
N THR A 505 6.74 -3.09 3.96
CA THR A 505 7.74 -3.03 5.04
C THR A 505 9.15 -2.70 4.56
N LEU A 506 9.43 -2.77 3.25
CA LEU A 506 10.77 -2.56 2.66
C LEU A 506 11.49 -1.33 3.22
N GLY A 507 10.86 -0.17 3.12
CA GLY A 507 11.53 1.10 3.44
C GLY A 507 11.87 1.24 4.92
N ALA A 508 10.96 0.83 5.81
CA ALA A 508 11.16 0.90 7.25
C ALA A 508 12.21 -0.10 7.74
N VAL A 509 12.20 -1.33 7.20
CA VAL A 509 13.20 -2.36 7.53
C VAL A 509 14.57 -1.94 7.05
N ARG A 510 14.68 -1.45 5.79
CA ARG A 510 15.96 -1.01 5.24
C ARG A 510 16.57 0.13 6.04
N GLU A 511 15.79 1.12 6.43
CA GLU A 511 16.28 2.22 7.26
C GLU A 511 16.75 1.73 8.64
N ALA A 512 16.03 0.81 9.29
CA ALA A 512 16.45 0.24 10.56
C ALA A 512 17.77 -0.55 10.43
N VAL A 513 17.93 -1.31 9.34
CA VAL A 513 19.17 -2.04 9.02
C VAL A 513 20.33 -1.06 8.77
N ASP A 514 20.10 0.00 8.00
CA ASP A 514 21.11 1.02 7.73
C ASP A 514 21.63 1.69 9.00
N ARG A 515 20.72 2.06 9.93
CA ARG A 515 21.07 2.67 11.20
C ARG A 515 22.00 1.74 12.02
N LEU A 516 21.66 0.45 12.11
CA LEU A 516 22.48 -0.54 12.82
C LEU A 516 23.83 -0.79 12.13
N ARG A 517 23.86 -0.87 10.80
CA ARG A 517 25.09 -1.04 10.02
C ARG A 517 26.04 0.15 10.16
N MET A 518 25.53 1.38 10.22
CA MET A 518 26.32 2.57 10.50
C MET A 518 27.01 2.53 11.87
N GLU A 519 26.47 1.77 12.82
CA GLU A 519 27.07 1.50 14.13
C GLU A 519 27.99 0.26 14.13
N GLY A 520 28.18 -0.39 12.98
CA GLY A 520 29.05 -1.56 12.83
C GLY A 520 28.38 -2.91 13.12
N ALA A 521 27.04 -2.97 13.24
CA ALA A 521 26.35 -4.23 13.47
C ALA A 521 26.36 -5.14 12.22
N SER A 522 26.53 -6.45 12.45
CA SER A 522 26.47 -7.48 11.41
C SER A 522 25.02 -7.87 11.11
N VAL A 523 24.35 -7.06 10.31
CA VAL A 523 22.96 -7.25 9.91
C VAL A 523 22.78 -6.99 8.42
N SER A 524 22.02 -7.86 7.76
CA SER A 524 21.66 -7.75 6.33
C SER A 524 20.16 -7.92 6.13
N HIS A 525 19.66 -7.57 4.95
CA HIS A 525 18.24 -7.57 4.63
C HIS A 525 17.96 -8.23 3.28
N VAL A 526 16.96 -9.09 3.24
CA VAL A 526 16.36 -9.63 2.01
C VAL A 526 14.89 -9.21 1.95
N HIS A 527 14.46 -8.72 0.79
CA HIS A 527 13.08 -8.35 0.56
C HIS A 527 12.48 -9.20 -0.55
N LEU A 528 11.43 -9.95 -0.23
CA LEU A 528 10.78 -10.85 -1.18
C LEU A 528 9.67 -10.12 -1.97
N ARG A 529 9.66 -10.35 -3.26
CA ARG A 529 8.65 -9.83 -4.19
C ARG A 529 7.74 -10.91 -4.73
N PHE A 530 8.25 -12.13 -4.87
CA PHE A 530 7.46 -13.31 -5.19
C PHE A 530 7.27 -14.17 -3.95
N LEU A 531 6.00 -14.48 -3.65
CA LEU A 531 5.58 -15.23 -2.48
C LEU A 531 5.03 -16.61 -2.86
N SER A 532 4.72 -16.82 -4.15
CA SER A 532 4.40 -18.13 -4.73
C SER A 532 4.69 -18.07 -6.23
N PRO A 533 5.61 -18.89 -6.73
CA PRO A 533 6.65 -19.59 -5.97
C PRO A 533 7.59 -18.59 -5.29
N LEU A 534 8.24 -19.02 -4.22
CA LEU A 534 9.29 -18.20 -3.60
C LEU A 534 10.49 -18.07 -4.55
N GLU A 535 11.20 -16.97 -4.44
CA GLU A 535 12.46 -16.75 -5.14
C GLU A 535 13.49 -17.83 -4.75
N PRO A 536 14.29 -18.34 -5.70
CA PRO A 536 15.22 -19.44 -5.44
C PRO A 536 16.42 -19.01 -4.58
N GLY A 537 17.19 -19.99 -4.06
CA GLY A 537 18.43 -19.74 -3.33
C GLY A 537 18.25 -19.25 -1.89
N LEU A 538 17.01 -19.20 -1.37
CA LEU A 538 16.73 -18.69 -0.02
C LEU A 538 17.39 -19.54 1.07
N ARG A 539 17.43 -20.86 0.90
CA ARG A 539 18.06 -21.75 1.88
C ARG A 539 19.55 -21.45 2.03
N GLU A 540 20.24 -21.32 0.93
CA GLU A 540 21.68 -21.03 0.86
C GLU A 540 21.98 -19.65 1.45
N ILE A 541 21.15 -18.64 1.13
CA ILE A 541 21.25 -17.30 1.70
C ILE A 541 21.08 -17.38 3.23
N PHE A 542 20.04 -18.08 3.71
CA PHE A 542 19.74 -18.15 5.14
C PHE A 542 20.83 -18.86 5.95
N GLN A 543 21.45 -19.87 5.37
CA GLN A 543 22.56 -20.61 6.00
C GLN A 543 23.83 -19.75 6.17
N GLY A 544 23.94 -18.63 5.48
CA GLY A 544 25.01 -17.66 5.68
C GLY A 544 24.90 -16.85 6.98
N PHE A 545 23.77 -16.94 7.68
CA PHE A 545 23.52 -16.13 8.88
C PHE A 545 23.25 -16.98 10.12
N ARG A 546 23.67 -16.46 11.27
CA ARG A 546 23.41 -17.14 12.56
C ARG A 546 21.92 -17.18 12.91
N LYS A 547 21.20 -16.09 12.63
CA LYS A 547 19.75 -15.95 12.85
C LYS A 547 19.07 -15.37 11.62
N VAL A 548 17.87 -15.85 11.34
CA VAL A 548 16.98 -15.32 10.31
C VAL A 548 15.68 -14.87 10.96
N LEU A 549 15.26 -13.63 10.72
CA LEU A 549 14.10 -13.01 11.33
C LEU A 549 13.21 -12.36 10.27
N THR A 550 11.92 -12.71 10.22
CA THR A 550 10.97 -11.92 9.42
C THR A 550 10.45 -10.70 10.18
N VAL A 551 10.19 -9.62 9.42
CA VAL A 551 9.50 -8.42 9.92
C VAL A 551 8.22 -8.22 9.08
N GLU A 552 7.06 -8.33 9.74
CA GLU A 552 5.75 -8.34 9.07
C GLU A 552 4.73 -7.47 9.84
N ILE A 553 3.75 -6.92 9.10
CA ILE A 553 2.59 -6.21 9.68
C ILE A 553 1.41 -7.18 9.77
N ASN A 554 1.54 -8.20 10.60
CA ASN A 554 0.50 -9.17 10.90
C ASN A 554 0.67 -9.73 12.31
N TYR A 555 -0.16 -10.67 12.68
CA TYR A 555 -0.11 -11.25 14.02
C TYR A 555 0.83 -12.47 14.10
N SER A 556 1.59 -12.53 15.15
CA SER A 556 2.24 -13.74 15.66
C SER A 556 2.11 -13.79 17.19
N ASP A 557 2.11 -15.00 17.76
CA ASP A 557 2.07 -15.16 19.20
C ASP A 557 3.37 -14.61 19.82
N ASP A 558 3.22 -13.88 20.92
CA ASP A 558 4.34 -13.45 21.75
C ASP A 558 4.83 -14.65 22.58
N PRO A 559 6.11 -15.04 22.50
CA PRO A 559 6.65 -16.18 23.24
C PRO A 559 6.55 -16.04 24.77
N ASP A 560 6.45 -14.80 25.27
CA ASP A 560 6.36 -14.54 26.71
C ASP A 560 4.92 -14.63 27.26
N GLN A 561 3.93 -14.90 26.40
CA GLN A 561 2.54 -15.07 26.83
C GLN A 561 2.29 -16.44 27.47
N PRO A 562 1.41 -16.53 28.48
CA PRO A 562 1.05 -17.80 29.10
C PRO A 562 0.58 -18.84 28.07
N TYR A 563 1.02 -20.09 28.27
CA TYR A 563 0.71 -21.25 27.41
C TYR A 563 1.30 -21.20 26.00
N ILE A 564 2.06 -20.15 25.66
CA ILE A 564 2.83 -20.09 24.41
C ILE A 564 4.22 -20.68 24.65
N ASN A 565 4.61 -21.62 23.81
CA ASN A 565 5.94 -22.24 23.81
C ASN A 565 6.32 -22.62 22.36
N GLU A 566 7.48 -23.14 22.12
CA GLU A 566 7.97 -23.45 20.78
C GLU A 566 7.05 -24.37 19.97
N THR A 567 6.30 -25.25 20.61
CA THR A 567 5.38 -26.18 19.93
C THR A 567 3.99 -25.59 19.69
N THR A 568 3.55 -24.63 20.50
CA THR A 568 2.22 -24.01 20.40
C THR A 568 2.24 -22.67 19.70
N ARG A 569 3.40 -22.01 19.60
CA ARG A 569 3.57 -20.67 19.04
C ARG A 569 3.19 -20.60 17.56
N ARG A 570 2.24 -19.73 17.23
CA ARG A 570 1.90 -19.39 15.85
C ARG A 570 2.82 -18.25 15.38
N ARG A 571 3.70 -18.56 14.45
CA ARG A 571 4.56 -17.55 13.81
C ARG A 571 3.82 -16.79 12.75
N ALA A 572 4.37 -15.63 12.36
CA ALA A 572 3.86 -14.80 11.27
C ALA A 572 3.78 -15.55 9.93
N GLY A 573 2.96 -15.08 9.00
CA GLY A 573 2.62 -15.81 7.78
C GLY A 573 3.83 -16.14 6.91
N LEU A 574 4.70 -15.16 6.64
CA LEU A 574 5.92 -15.38 5.85
C LEU A 574 6.92 -16.29 6.59
N ALA A 575 7.12 -16.08 7.88
CA ALA A 575 8.03 -16.93 8.66
C ALA A 575 7.63 -18.41 8.58
N ARG A 576 6.34 -18.72 8.65
CA ARG A 576 5.82 -20.10 8.51
C ARG A 576 6.14 -20.68 7.14
N LEU A 577 5.90 -19.92 6.08
CA LEU A 577 6.16 -20.31 4.70
C LEU A 577 7.66 -20.56 4.48
N LEU A 578 8.52 -19.66 4.97
CA LEU A 578 9.97 -19.79 4.81
C LEU A 578 10.53 -20.99 5.57
N ARG A 579 10.05 -21.25 6.79
CA ARG A 579 10.45 -22.46 7.55
C ARG A 579 10.12 -23.74 6.79
N GLU A 580 8.91 -23.83 6.23
CA GLU A 580 8.49 -24.99 5.44
C GLU A 580 9.38 -25.17 4.20
N GLN A 581 9.59 -24.11 3.42
CA GLN A 581 10.26 -24.20 2.12
C GLN A 581 11.78 -24.34 2.23
N THR A 582 12.40 -23.76 3.27
CA THR A 582 13.87 -23.75 3.40
C THR A 582 14.40 -24.75 4.41
N LEU A 583 13.56 -25.24 5.33
CA LEU A 583 13.95 -26.07 6.48
C LEU A 583 15.01 -25.39 7.38
N VAL A 584 15.03 -24.04 7.36
CA VAL A 584 15.86 -23.22 8.24
C VAL A 584 15.00 -22.70 9.38
N ASP A 585 15.58 -22.54 10.55
CA ASP A 585 14.89 -21.94 11.70
C ASP A 585 14.74 -20.43 11.50
N VAL A 586 13.60 -20.03 10.94
CA VAL A 586 13.24 -18.63 10.72
C VAL A 586 12.33 -18.17 11.85
N ASP A 587 12.76 -17.20 12.63
CA ASP A 587 11.92 -16.54 13.64
C ASP A 587 11.16 -15.35 13.04
N CYS A 588 10.29 -14.74 13.82
CA CYS A 588 9.51 -13.57 13.38
C CYS A 588 9.39 -12.52 14.48
N TRP A 589 9.37 -11.27 14.04
CA TRP A 589 8.83 -10.15 14.79
C TRP A 589 7.73 -9.51 13.96
N SER A 590 6.53 -9.53 14.50
CA SER A 590 5.37 -8.98 13.82
C SER A 590 4.48 -8.21 14.78
N ARG A 591 3.79 -7.19 14.27
CA ARG A 591 2.89 -6.35 15.04
C ARG A 591 1.71 -5.95 14.16
N VAL A 592 0.57 -5.68 14.79
CA VAL A 592 -0.67 -5.22 14.14
C VAL A 592 -1.10 -3.85 14.69
N PRO A 593 -0.29 -2.80 14.52
CA PRO A 593 -0.60 -1.48 15.09
C PRO A 593 -1.71 -0.75 14.33
N GLY A 594 -2.13 -1.28 13.18
CA GLY A 594 -3.05 -0.60 12.26
C GLY A 594 -2.43 0.59 11.53
N SER A 595 -1.13 0.78 11.65
CA SER A 595 -0.31 1.81 11.02
C SER A 595 1.01 1.20 10.52
N PRO A 596 1.80 1.89 9.67
CA PRO A 596 3.12 1.42 9.29
C PRO A 596 4.03 1.24 10.50
N LEU A 597 4.93 0.25 10.43
CA LEU A 597 5.94 0.05 11.48
C LEU A 597 7.00 1.15 11.42
N PRO A 598 7.23 1.91 12.51
CA PRO A 598 8.30 2.90 12.54
C PRO A 598 9.68 2.25 12.49
N PRO A 599 10.64 2.79 11.72
CA PRO A 599 12.02 2.27 11.66
C PRO A 599 12.68 2.11 13.02
N GLY A 600 12.50 3.04 13.94
CA GLY A 600 13.09 2.97 15.29
C GLY A 600 12.50 1.86 16.16
N LYS A 601 11.25 1.44 15.94
CA LYS A 601 10.70 0.24 16.63
C LYS A 601 11.34 -1.04 16.08
N ILE A 602 11.53 -1.12 14.76
CA ILE A 602 12.22 -2.24 14.12
C ILE A 602 13.68 -2.29 14.60
N GLU A 603 14.39 -1.16 14.56
CA GLU A 603 15.77 -1.04 15.02
C GLU A 603 15.97 -1.55 16.46
N ARG A 604 15.10 -1.14 17.39
CA ARG A 604 15.16 -1.61 18.79
C ARG A 604 15.05 -3.13 18.89
N GLU A 605 14.13 -3.73 18.13
CA GLU A 605 13.98 -5.19 18.13
C GLU A 605 15.19 -5.88 17.50
N LEU A 606 15.69 -5.41 16.36
CA LEU A 606 16.87 -5.99 15.73
C LEU A 606 18.09 -5.90 16.63
N ARG A 607 18.27 -4.78 17.33
CA ARG A 607 19.34 -4.59 18.33
C ARG A 607 19.24 -5.59 19.49
N ARG A 608 18.03 -5.87 19.97
CA ARG A 608 17.78 -6.89 20.98
C ARG A 608 18.20 -8.28 20.47
N ARG A 609 17.79 -8.65 19.26
CA ARG A 609 18.11 -9.95 18.63
C ARG A 609 19.60 -10.15 18.38
N LEU A 610 20.31 -9.09 18.02
CA LEU A 610 21.77 -9.12 17.85
C LEU A 610 22.49 -9.39 19.17
N ARG A 611 22.08 -8.79 20.30
CA ARG A 611 22.66 -9.06 21.63
C ARG A 611 22.48 -10.52 22.01
N GLU A 612 21.30 -11.08 21.87
CA GLU A 612 21.00 -12.48 22.12
C GLU A 612 21.80 -13.46 21.24
N SER A 613 22.35 -12.99 20.10
CA SER A 613 23.19 -13.81 19.22
C SER A 613 24.62 -13.87 19.68
N VAL A 614 25.08 -12.88 20.45
CA VAL A 614 26.46 -12.82 20.98
C VAL A 614 26.59 -13.61 22.29
N GLU A 615 25.48 -13.74 23.03
CA GLU A 615 25.45 -14.45 24.32
C GLU A 615 25.17 -15.97 24.18
N ALA A 616 24.69 -16.42 23.02
CA ALA A 616 24.44 -17.83 22.68
C ALA A 616 25.58 -18.42 21.84
#